data_b452d61e09b288f2cdc155b271bd6a72
#
_entry.id   b452d61e09b288f2cdc155b271bd6a72
#
_cell.length_a   1.000
_cell.length_b   1.000
_cell.length_c   1.000
_cell.angle_alpha   90.00
_cell.angle_beta   90.00
_cell.angle_gamma   90.00
#
_symmetry.space_group_name_H-M   'P 1'
#
loop_
_entity.id
_entity.type
_entity.pdbx_description
1 polymer ?
#
loop_
_entity_poly.entity_id
_entity_poly.type
_entity_poly.pdbx_seq_one_letter_code
_entity_poly.pdbx_strand_id
1 'polypeptide(L)'
;STHCISSAASDVYKRQGHVAPGYYSTLAERGFFPKEDLLTLRHVGSYLQGHPDMKKIPGVDMSSGSLGQGISAAVGMALAAKLQNKDYRTYTLLGDGEIQEGQVWEAAMFAGSRKLDNLVVIVDNNGLQIDGPIDEVNSPYPIGAKFEAFNFNVVEIDGHDFDQIADAFKQAKECKGKPTAIIMKTIKGKGVSFMENQVSWHGSAPNDEQCKQALEELEKVGE
;
A
#
# COMPACT_ATOMS: atom_id res chain seq x y z
N SER A 1 0.49 16.74 18.51
CA SER A 1 1.46 17.49 17.73
C SER A 1 1.71 16.79 16.40
N THR A 2 1.09 17.29 15.38
CA THR A 2 1.14 16.90 13.96
C THR A 2 2.52 17.09 13.31
N HIS A 3 3.56 17.35 14.09
CA HIS A 3 4.86 17.79 13.58
C HIS A 3 5.86 16.67 13.27
N CYS A 4 5.55 15.42 13.56
CA CYS A 4 6.53 14.34 13.36
C CYS A 4 6.51 13.71 11.95
N ILE A 5 5.50 14.01 11.14
CA ILE A 5 5.40 13.50 9.76
C ILE A 5 5.76 14.59 8.75
N SER A 6 5.64 15.86 9.09
CA SER A 6 5.95 16.97 8.19
C SER A 6 7.46 17.29 8.08
N SER A 7 8.31 16.70 8.89
CA SER A 7 9.77 16.91 8.80
C SER A 7 10.48 15.92 7.88
N ALA A 8 9.82 14.82 7.51
CA ALA A 8 10.23 14.01 6.38
C ALA A 8 9.32 14.40 5.21
N ALA A 9 9.85 15.02 4.20
CA ALA A 9 9.15 15.50 3.01
C ALA A 9 8.50 14.37 2.17
N SER A 10 7.66 13.56 2.80
CA SER A 10 7.01 12.44 2.13
C SER A 10 5.67 12.13 2.77
N ASP A 11 4.60 12.36 2.02
CA ASP A 11 3.26 11.93 2.39
C ASP A 11 3.03 10.51 1.88
N VAL A 12 2.73 9.58 2.80
CA VAL A 12 2.46 8.19 2.46
C VAL A 12 0.95 8.01 2.33
N TYR A 13 0.49 7.70 1.14
CA TYR A 13 -0.89 7.35 0.87
C TYR A 13 -1.00 5.84 0.68
N LYS A 14 -1.52 5.14 1.68
CA LYS A 14 -1.90 3.74 1.54
C LYS A 14 -3.36 3.66 1.12
N ARG A 15 -3.64 3.01 0.00
CA ARG A 15 -4.96 3.02 -0.59
C ARG A 15 -5.60 1.66 -0.86
N GLN A 16 -5.15 0.63 -0.20
CA GLN A 16 -5.92 -0.60 -0.13
C GLN A 16 -6.91 -0.47 1.04
N GLY A 17 -8.17 -0.17 0.75
CA GLY A 17 -9.25 -0.25 1.75
C GLY A 17 -9.39 -1.64 2.36
N HIS A 18 -8.89 -2.65 1.66
CA HIS A 18 -8.87 -4.05 2.09
C HIS A 18 -7.77 -4.39 3.11
N VAL A 19 -6.83 -3.50 3.39
CA VAL A 19 -5.79 -3.66 4.43
C VAL A 19 -6.01 -2.74 5.62
N ALA A 20 -7.24 -2.34 5.87
CA ALA A 20 -7.59 -1.47 6.99
C ALA A 20 -7.02 -1.93 8.34
N PRO A 21 -7.07 -3.23 8.73
CA PRO A 21 -6.46 -3.67 9.98
C PRO A 21 -4.97 -3.36 10.07
N GLY A 22 -4.17 -3.69 9.06
CA GLY A 22 -2.74 -3.39 9.04
C GLY A 22 -2.44 -1.88 9.03
N TYR A 23 -3.24 -1.11 8.32
CA TYR A 23 -3.10 0.35 8.29
C TYR A 23 -3.40 0.98 9.65
N TYR A 24 -4.51 0.59 10.29
CA TYR A 24 -4.87 1.10 11.61
C TYR A 24 -3.88 0.67 12.68
N SER A 25 -3.39 -0.58 12.64
CA SER A 25 -2.33 -1.03 13.55
C SER A 25 -1.08 -0.17 13.40
N THR A 26 -0.66 0.14 12.18
CA THR A 26 0.48 1.02 11.92
C THR A 26 0.25 2.43 12.47
N LEU A 27 -0.95 3.01 12.30
CA LEU A 27 -1.29 4.32 12.83
C LEU A 27 -1.31 4.34 14.36
N ALA A 28 -1.87 3.29 14.99
CA ALA A 28 -1.89 3.14 16.44
C ALA A 28 -0.46 3.01 17.00
N GLU A 29 0.40 2.19 16.37
CA GLU A 29 1.82 2.07 16.74
C GLU A 29 2.57 3.39 16.61
N ARG A 30 2.19 4.23 15.65
CA ARG A 30 2.74 5.59 15.48
C ARG A 30 2.10 6.61 16.42
N GLY A 31 1.16 6.23 17.30
CA GLY A 31 0.54 7.07 18.30
C GLY A 31 -0.53 8.04 17.79
N PHE A 32 -1.14 7.78 16.63
CA PHE A 32 -2.22 8.62 16.12
C PHE A 32 -3.52 8.47 16.92
N PHE A 33 -3.74 7.29 17.51
CA PHE A 33 -4.84 6.98 18.41
C PHE A 33 -4.47 5.82 19.33
N PRO A 34 -5.21 5.57 20.42
CA PRO A 34 -4.92 4.50 21.38
C PRO A 34 -4.98 3.11 20.72
N LYS A 35 -4.06 2.21 21.09
CA LYS A 35 -4.03 0.83 20.58
C LYS A 35 -5.28 0.04 20.95
N GLU A 36 -5.87 0.33 22.08
CA GLU A 36 -7.09 -0.28 22.60
C GLU A 36 -8.27 -0.08 21.66
N ASP A 37 -8.28 1.01 20.91
CA ASP A 37 -9.35 1.31 19.94
C ASP A 37 -9.36 0.30 18.77
N LEU A 38 -8.25 -0.38 18.49
CA LEU A 38 -8.18 -1.43 17.47
C LEU A 38 -9.19 -2.56 17.72
N LEU A 39 -9.53 -2.83 18.99
CA LEU A 39 -10.53 -3.83 19.37
C LEU A 39 -11.95 -3.45 18.94
N THR A 40 -12.18 -2.21 18.58
CA THR A 40 -13.48 -1.71 18.11
C THR A 40 -13.65 -1.77 16.58
N LEU A 41 -12.68 -2.33 15.87
CA LEU A 41 -12.69 -2.40 14.40
C LEU A 41 -14.04 -2.95 13.88
N ARG A 42 -14.70 -2.18 13.00
CA ARG A 42 -15.99 -2.51 12.39
C ARG A 42 -17.18 -2.64 13.36
N HIS A 43 -17.02 -2.33 14.64
CA HIS A 43 -18.17 -2.26 15.54
C HIS A 43 -19.05 -1.05 15.22
N VAL A 44 -20.34 -1.19 15.50
CA VAL A 44 -21.29 -0.07 15.35
C VAL A 44 -20.90 1.05 16.29
N GLY A 45 -20.79 2.27 15.75
CA GLY A 45 -20.35 3.46 16.51
C GLY A 45 -18.84 3.66 16.58
N SER A 46 -18.01 2.68 16.24
CA SER A 46 -16.57 2.87 16.13
C SER A 46 -16.21 3.79 14.94
N TYR A 47 -15.17 4.59 15.10
CA TYR A 47 -14.59 5.36 13.99
C TYR A 47 -13.68 4.50 13.10
N LEU A 48 -13.22 3.33 13.59
CA LEU A 48 -12.40 2.38 12.85
C LEU A 48 -13.29 1.46 12.01
N GLN A 49 -13.72 1.95 10.87
CA GLN A 49 -14.55 1.19 9.94
C GLN A 49 -13.73 0.37 8.94
N GLY A 50 -14.40 -0.50 8.17
CA GLY A 50 -13.73 -1.37 7.19
C GLY A 50 -12.97 -0.64 6.09
N HIS A 51 -13.33 0.63 5.83
CA HIS A 51 -12.62 1.51 4.90
C HIS A 51 -12.22 2.79 5.64
N PRO A 52 -10.96 3.26 5.46
CA PRO A 52 -10.47 4.46 6.11
C PRO A 52 -11.24 5.71 5.69
N ASP A 53 -11.65 6.50 6.68
CA ASP A 53 -12.32 7.79 6.50
C ASP A 53 -11.46 8.92 7.08
N MET A 54 -10.96 9.80 6.21
CA MET A 54 -10.10 10.92 6.59
C MET A 54 -10.76 11.92 7.54
N LYS A 55 -12.11 11.95 7.59
CA LYS A 55 -12.85 12.84 8.48
C LYS A 55 -12.98 12.32 9.91
N LYS A 56 -12.72 11.03 10.11
CA LYS A 56 -12.97 10.34 11.38
C LYS A 56 -11.71 9.77 12.01
N ILE A 57 -10.75 9.33 11.21
CA ILE A 57 -9.59 8.57 11.70
C ILE A 57 -8.36 9.44 11.71
N PRO A 58 -7.77 9.73 12.89
CA PRO A 58 -6.51 10.47 12.98
C PRO A 58 -5.39 9.78 12.20
N GLY A 59 -4.64 10.56 11.42
CA GLY A 59 -3.54 10.05 10.58
C GLY A 59 -3.97 9.49 9.23
N VAL A 60 -5.26 9.52 8.89
CA VAL A 60 -5.76 9.20 7.56
C VAL A 60 -5.94 10.49 6.76
N ASP A 61 -5.06 10.72 5.79
CA ASP A 61 -5.08 11.92 4.96
C ASP A 61 -6.08 11.85 3.81
N MET A 62 -6.51 10.65 3.45
CA MET A 62 -7.47 10.45 2.38
C MET A 62 -8.37 9.23 2.62
N SER A 63 -9.68 9.41 2.47
CA SER A 63 -10.64 8.31 2.47
C SER A 63 -10.39 7.37 1.29
N SER A 64 -10.46 6.06 1.54
CA SER A 64 -10.19 5.04 0.54
C SER A 64 -11.19 3.88 0.63
N GLY A 65 -11.21 3.01 -0.39
CA GLY A 65 -12.10 1.85 -0.46
C GLY A 65 -12.34 1.37 -1.88
N SER A 66 -12.59 2.28 -2.81
CA SER A 66 -12.73 1.93 -4.23
C SER A 66 -11.34 1.71 -4.84
N LEU A 67 -11.08 0.49 -5.31
CA LEU A 67 -9.81 0.12 -5.95
C LEU A 67 -9.54 0.96 -7.20
N GLY A 68 -8.27 1.22 -7.49
CA GLY A 68 -7.82 1.98 -8.63
C GLY A 68 -7.96 3.50 -8.51
N GLN A 69 -8.77 4.03 -7.56
CA GLN A 69 -9.01 5.48 -7.43
C GLN A 69 -7.81 6.22 -6.81
N GLY A 70 -7.01 5.53 -5.97
CA GLY A 70 -5.96 6.13 -5.17
C GLY A 70 -4.79 6.68 -5.92
N ILE A 71 -4.40 5.98 -6.91
CA ILE A 71 -3.28 6.42 -7.73
C ILE A 71 -3.59 7.75 -8.43
N SER A 72 -4.83 7.99 -8.87
CA SER A 72 -5.23 9.25 -9.49
C SER A 72 -5.11 10.42 -8.52
N ALA A 73 -5.53 10.22 -7.26
CA ALA A 73 -5.36 11.23 -6.24
C ALA A 73 -3.88 11.45 -5.88
N ALA A 74 -3.09 10.38 -5.76
CA ALA A 74 -1.65 10.47 -5.54
C ALA A 74 -0.93 11.25 -6.64
N VAL A 75 -1.33 11.02 -7.90
CA VAL A 75 -0.85 11.79 -9.06
C VAL A 75 -1.21 13.28 -8.93
N GLY A 76 -2.44 13.59 -8.52
CA GLY A 76 -2.88 14.97 -8.28
C GLY A 76 -2.05 15.66 -7.20
N MET A 77 -1.74 14.96 -6.10
CA MET A 77 -0.90 15.47 -5.00
C MET A 77 0.55 15.69 -5.45
N ALA A 78 1.14 14.72 -6.16
CA ALA A 78 2.48 14.87 -6.70
C ALA A 78 2.59 16.04 -7.69
N LEU A 79 1.58 16.24 -8.54
CA LEU A 79 1.50 17.38 -9.43
C LEU A 79 1.35 18.69 -8.66
N ALA A 80 0.49 18.75 -7.65
CA ALA A 80 0.30 19.91 -6.80
C ALA A 80 1.59 20.34 -6.10
N ALA A 81 2.39 19.38 -5.60
CA ALA A 81 3.71 19.66 -5.02
C ALA A 81 4.60 20.40 -6.02
N LYS A 82 4.69 19.91 -7.26
CA LYS A 82 5.50 20.54 -8.32
C LYS A 82 5.00 21.94 -8.69
N LEU A 83 3.68 22.11 -8.83
CA LEU A 83 3.08 23.41 -9.17
C LEU A 83 3.30 24.46 -8.05
N GLN A 84 3.32 24.01 -6.80
CA GLN A 84 3.51 24.88 -5.64
C GLN A 84 4.98 25.00 -5.20
N ASN A 85 5.93 24.38 -5.94
CA ASN A 85 7.34 24.31 -5.58
C ASN A 85 7.59 23.76 -4.17
N LYS A 86 6.80 22.74 -3.77
CA LYS A 86 6.95 22.04 -2.50
C LYS A 86 7.79 20.77 -2.68
N ASP A 87 8.69 20.53 -1.74
CA ASP A 87 9.59 19.38 -1.76
C ASP A 87 9.02 18.23 -0.90
N TYR A 88 7.91 17.63 -1.34
CA TYR A 88 7.40 16.39 -0.78
C TYR A 88 7.21 15.33 -1.88
N ARG A 89 7.29 14.08 -1.46
CA ARG A 89 7.01 12.91 -2.30
C ARG A 89 5.70 12.29 -1.93
N THR A 90 5.01 11.78 -2.92
CA THR A 90 3.77 11.04 -2.76
C THR A 90 4.03 9.56 -3.00
N TYR A 91 3.61 8.72 -2.05
CA TYR A 91 3.69 7.27 -2.15
C TYR A 91 2.29 6.69 -2.23
N THR A 92 2.08 5.74 -3.12
CA THR A 92 0.81 4.99 -3.22
C THR A 92 1.11 3.50 -3.26
N LEU A 93 0.37 2.73 -2.44
CA LEU A 93 0.46 1.28 -2.41
C LEU A 93 -0.77 0.70 -3.11
N LEU A 94 -0.54 -0.16 -4.08
CA LEU A 94 -1.55 -0.86 -4.87
C LEU A 94 -1.38 -2.37 -4.68
N GLY A 95 -2.47 -3.13 -4.78
CA GLY A 95 -2.41 -4.58 -4.92
C GLY A 95 -2.29 -4.98 -6.40
N ASP A 96 -1.77 -6.17 -6.64
CA ASP A 96 -1.69 -6.73 -8.00
C ASP A 96 -3.08 -6.99 -8.61
N GLY A 97 -4.09 -7.36 -7.81
CA GLY A 97 -5.48 -7.38 -8.24
C GLY A 97 -6.05 -5.97 -8.50
N GLU A 98 -5.63 -4.97 -7.74
CA GLU A 98 -6.07 -3.58 -7.93
C GLU A 98 -5.59 -2.98 -9.25
N ILE A 99 -4.40 -3.33 -9.70
CA ILE A 99 -3.88 -2.81 -10.99
C ILE A 99 -4.59 -3.37 -12.22
N GLN A 100 -5.55 -4.27 -12.07
CA GLN A 100 -6.47 -4.65 -13.15
C GLN A 100 -7.44 -3.53 -13.51
N GLU A 101 -7.65 -2.57 -12.60
CA GLU A 101 -8.48 -1.39 -12.85
C GLU A 101 -7.86 -0.48 -13.93
N GLY A 102 -8.62 -0.15 -14.98
CA GLY A 102 -8.14 0.69 -16.08
C GLY A 102 -7.63 2.05 -15.65
N GLN A 103 -8.24 2.64 -14.61
CA GLN A 103 -7.85 3.93 -14.05
C GLN A 103 -6.40 3.96 -13.53
N VAL A 104 -5.86 2.83 -13.08
CA VAL A 104 -4.44 2.74 -12.68
C VAL A 104 -3.53 3.09 -13.86
N TRP A 105 -3.84 2.58 -15.02
CA TRP A 105 -3.04 2.79 -16.23
C TRP A 105 -3.24 4.18 -16.83
N GLU A 106 -4.44 4.75 -16.74
CA GLU A 106 -4.69 6.15 -17.09
C GLU A 106 -3.85 7.10 -16.23
N ALA A 107 -3.83 6.85 -14.91
CA ALA A 107 -3.02 7.63 -13.97
C ALA A 107 -1.51 7.44 -14.21
N ALA A 108 -1.06 6.21 -14.50
CA ALA A 108 0.33 5.92 -14.81
C ALA A 108 0.79 6.64 -16.10
N MET A 109 -0.01 6.61 -17.16
CA MET A 109 0.26 7.33 -18.40
C MET A 109 0.43 8.83 -18.14
N PHE A 110 -0.46 9.43 -17.38
CA PHE A 110 -0.39 10.84 -17.02
C PHE A 110 0.86 11.15 -16.19
N ALA A 111 1.15 10.34 -15.16
CA ALA A 111 2.31 10.52 -14.28
C ALA A 111 3.64 10.50 -15.06
N GLY A 112 3.81 9.52 -15.94
CA GLY A 112 4.98 9.41 -16.81
C GLY A 112 5.10 10.56 -17.79
N SER A 113 3.98 10.96 -18.44
CA SER A 113 3.94 12.11 -19.34
C SER A 113 4.34 13.42 -18.63
N ARG A 114 3.91 13.61 -17.38
CA ARG A 114 4.24 14.79 -16.56
C ARG A 114 5.57 14.67 -15.82
N LYS A 115 6.29 13.55 -15.97
CA LYS A 115 7.59 13.32 -15.34
C LYS A 115 7.54 13.57 -13.82
N LEU A 116 6.52 12.99 -13.15
CA LEU A 116 6.30 13.20 -11.71
C LEU A 116 7.31 12.39 -10.89
N ASP A 117 8.56 12.81 -10.86
CA ASP A 117 9.65 12.14 -10.15
C ASP A 117 9.55 12.21 -8.61
N ASN A 118 8.53 12.88 -8.12
CA ASN A 118 8.10 12.88 -6.72
C ASN A 118 6.93 11.93 -6.43
N LEU A 119 6.54 11.08 -7.40
CA LEU A 119 5.56 10.01 -7.23
C LEU A 119 6.27 8.65 -7.17
N VAL A 120 5.94 7.86 -6.15
CA VAL A 120 6.35 6.46 -6.01
C VAL A 120 5.11 5.58 -5.93
N VAL A 121 4.97 4.69 -6.88
CA VAL A 121 3.93 3.65 -6.91
C VAL A 121 4.55 2.37 -6.39
N ILE A 122 3.94 1.75 -5.40
CA ILE A 122 4.38 0.47 -4.83
C ILE A 122 3.30 -0.55 -5.18
N VAL A 123 3.67 -1.69 -5.73
CA VAL A 123 2.75 -2.79 -6.05
C VAL A 123 3.07 -3.98 -5.14
N ASP A 124 2.11 -4.34 -4.29
CA ASP A 124 2.14 -5.60 -3.54
C ASP A 124 1.75 -6.74 -4.50
N ASN A 125 2.76 -7.43 -5.01
CA ASN A 125 2.60 -8.50 -5.98
C ASN A 125 2.67 -9.86 -5.28
N ASN A 126 1.57 -10.28 -4.67
CA ASN A 126 1.45 -11.55 -3.96
C ASN A 126 0.83 -12.68 -4.82
N GLY A 127 0.39 -12.38 -6.04
CA GLY A 127 -0.14 -13.35 -7.00
C GLY A 127 -1.56 -13.84 -6.69
N LEU A 128 -2.25 -13.27 -5.70
CA LEU A 128 -3.57 -13.73 -5.27
C LEU A 128 -4.57 -12.57 -5.16
N GLN A 129 -5.78 -12.82 -5.61
CA GLN A 129 -6.93 -11.95 -5.40
C GLN A 129 -8.10 -12.75 -4.79
N ILE A 130 -9.24 -12.07 -4.54
CA ILE A 130 -10.39 -12.67 -3.84
C ILE A 130 -10.92 -13.94 -4.52
N ASP A 131 -10.85 -14.01 -5.85
CA ASP A 131 -11.43 -15.09 -6.67
C ASP A 131 -10.43 -16.20 -7.00
N GLY A 132 -9.14 -16.05 -6.64
CA GLY A 132 -8.12 -17.06 -6.91
C GLY A 132 -6.74 -16.52 -7.26
N PRO A 133 -5.88 -17.36 -7.85
CA PRO A 133 -4.62 -16.95 -8.42
C PRO A 133 -4.82 -15.87 -9.50
N ILE A 134 -4.01 -14.83 -9.45
CA ILE A 134 -4.22 -13.65 -10.31
C ILE A 134 -4.07 -13.98 -11.80
N ASP A 135 -3.22 -14.96 -12.14
CA ASP A 135 -3.03 -15.41 -13.52
C ASP A 135 -4.23 -16.15 -14.09
N GLU A 136 -5.02 -16.78 -13.23
CA GLU A 136 -6.21 -17.55 -13.64
C GLU A 136 -7.45 -16.64 -13.74
N VAL A 137 -7.49 -15.54 -12.97
CA VAL A 137 -8.64 -14.63 -12.96
C VAL A 137 -8.50 -13.58 -14.07
N ASN A 138 -7.48 -12.74 -14.00
CA ASN A 138 -7.17 -11.72 -15.01
C ASN A 138 -5.71 -11.26 -14.84
N SER A 139 -4.79 -11.86 -15.56
CA SER A 139 -3.35 -11.64 -15.39
C SER A 139 -2.93 -10.20 -15.68
N PRO A 140 -2.35 -9.50 -14.68
CA PRO A 140 -1.80 -8.16 -14.88
C PRO A 140 -0.38 -8.19 -15.47
N TYR A 141 0.23 -9.35 -15.64
CA TYR A 141 1.62 -9.50 -16.06
C TYR A 141 1.85 -9.15 -17.54
N PRO A 142 3.05 -8.73 -17.90
CA PRO A 142 4.17 -8.37 -17.04
C PRO A 142 3.96 -6.97 -16.42
N ILE A 143 3.99 -6.86 -15.09
CA ILE A 143 3.67 -5.61 -14.38
C ILE A 143 4.73 -4.55 -14.63
N GLY A 144 6.01 -4.89 -14.39
CA GLY A 144 7.13 -3.96 -14.53
C GLY A 144 7.20 -3.36 -15.95
N ALA A 145 7.14 -4.19 -16.99
CA ALA A 145 7.19 -3.73 -18.38
C ALA A 145 6.04 -2.78 -18.74
N LYS A 146 4.86 -2.94 -18.15
CA LYS A 146 3.74 -2.00 -18.37
C LYS A 146 4.05 -0.62 -17.77
N PHE A 147 4.60 -0.55 -16.56
CA PHE A 147 5.04 0.71 -15.98
C PHE A 147 6.21 1.34 -16.75
N GLU A 148 7.15 0.54 -17.22
CA GLU A 148 8.25 1.03 -18.09
C GLU A 148 7.71 1.67 -19.37
N ALA A 149 6.71 1.03 -20.02
CA ALA A 149 6.06 1.58 -21.20
C ALA A 149 5.39 2.94 -20.94
N PHE A 150 4.97 3.21 -19.72
CA PHE A 150 4.50 4.53 -19.28
C PHE A 150 5.61 5.45 -18.74
N ASN A 151 6.88 5.15 -19.04
CA ASN A 151 8.04 5.96 -18.69
C ASN A 151 8.31 6.06 -17.17
N PHE A 152 8.02 5.01 -16.42
CA PHE A 152 8.45 4.86 -15.03
C PHE A 152 9.89 4.32 -14.94
N ASN A 153 10.57 4.68 -13.86
CA ASN A 153 11.68 3.90 -13.35
C ASN A 153 11.10 2.71 -12.59
N VAL A 154 11.47 1.48 -12.93
CA VAL A 154 10.94 0.26 -12.31
C VAL A 154 12.03 -0.40 -11.47
N VAL A 155 11.66 -0.79 -10.25
CA VAL A 155 12.51 -1.54 -9.32
C VAL A 155 11.71 -2.75 -8.84
N GLU A 156 12.22 -3.95 -9.09
CA GLU A 156 11.61 -5.20 -8.63
C GLU A 156 12.40 -5.75 -7.45
N ILE A 157 11.72 -6.09 -6.35
CA ILE A 157 12.35 -6.52 -5.10
C ILE A 157 11.60 -7.68 -4.43
N ASP A 158 12.28 -8.38 -3.53
CA ASP A 158 11.64 -9.18 -2.50
C ASP A 158 11.01 -8.23 -1.46
N GLY A 159 9.67 -8.26 -1.36
CA GLY A 159 8.91 -7.41 -0.45
C GLY A 159 8.98 -7.84 1.02
N HIS A 160 9.73 -8.89 1.34
CA HIS A 160 10.01 -9.32 2.71
C HIS A 160 11.46 -9.04 3.13
N ASP A 161 12.29 -8.50 2.24
CA ASP A 161 13.67 -8.11 2.50
C ASP A 161 13.74 -6.60 2.79
N PHE A 162 13.99 -6.24 4.05
CA PHE A 162 14.04 -4.83 4.48
C PHE A 162 15.18 -4.03 3.87
N ASP A 163 16.30 -4.68 3.55
CA ASP A 163 17.44 -4.00 2.91
C ASP A 163 17.09 -3.66 1.46
N GLN A 164 16.48 -4.59 0.72
CA GLN A 164 15.99 -4.31 -0.64
C GLN A 164 14.90 -3.23 -0.64
N ILE A 165 13.99 -3.24 0.34
CA ILE A 165 12.98 -2.19 0.50
C ILE A 165 13.65 -0.83 0.71
N ALA A 166 14.62 -0.73 1.62
CA ALA A 166 15.32 0.51 1.92
C ALA A 166 16.07 1.04 0.68
N ASP A 167 16.75 0.16 -0.04
CA ASP A 167 17.46 0.50 -1.27
C ASP A 167 16.52 0.95 -2.39
N ALA A 168 15.37 0.31 -2.57
CA ALA A 168 14.37 0.72 -3.55
C ALA A 168 13.83 2.13 -3.26
N PHE A 169 13.54 2.45 -2.02
CA PHE A 169 13.14 3.82 -1.62
C PHE A 169 14.27 4.84 -1.85
N LYS A 170 15.52 4.47 -1.61
CA LYS A 170 16.67 5.32 -1.93
C LYS A 170 16.77 5.58 -3.42
N GLN A 171 16.71 4.55 -4.26
CA GLN A 171 16.70 4.67 -5.72
C GLN A 171 15.55 5.58 -6.19
N ALA A 172 14.35 5.43 -5.62
CA ALA A 172 13.21 6.28 -5.94
C ALA A 172 13.45 7.76 -5.60
N LYS A 173 14.21 8.06 -4.53
CA LYS A 173 14.57 9.45 -4.18
C LYS A 173 15.61 10.04 -5.13
N GLU A 174 16.52 9.23 -5.62
CA GLU A 174 17.59 9.64 -6.53
C GLU A 174 17.10 9.76 -7.98
N CYS A 175 16.08 9.02 -8.37
CA CYS A 175 15.50 9.07 -9.71
C CYS A 175 14.92 10.46 -10.02
N LYS A 176 15.31 11.03 -11.16
CA LYS A 176 14.83 12.34 -11.63
C LYS A 176 14.18 12.23 -12.99
N GLY A 177 13.14 13.04 -13.19
CA GLY A 177 12.45 13.13 -14.47
C GLY A 177 11.54 11.95 -14.80
N LYS A 178 11.39 10.98 -13.90
CA LYS A 178 10.47 9.84 -14.05
C LYS A 178 9.84 9.48 -12.71
N PRO A 179 8.54 9.14 -12.64
CA PRO A 179 7.99 8.48 -11.46
C PRO A 179 8.64 7.10 -11.28
N THR A 180 8.59 6.56 -10.06
CA THR A 180 9.14 5.23 -9.77
C THR A 180 8.03 4.25 -9.43
N ALA A 181 8.10 3.04 -10.00
CA ALA A 181 7.28 1.89 -9.61
C ALA A 181 8.17 0.86 -8.90
N ILE A 182 7.82 0.52 -7.66
CA ILE A 182 8.47 -0.54 -6.89
C ILE A 182 7.53 -1.74 -6.90
N ILE A 183 7.94 -2.83 -7.54
CA ILE A 183 7.17 -4.07 -7.60
C ILE A 183 7.71 -4.99 -6.51
N MET A 184 6.92 -5.18 -5.46
CA MET A 184 7.30 -5.98 -4.29
C MET A 184 6.74 -7.39 -4.44
N LYS A 185 7.58 -8.37 -4.70
CA LYS A 185 7.18 -9.77 -4.67
C LYS A 185 6.97 -10.19 -3.23
N THR A 186 5.75 -10.58 -2.88
CA THR A 186 5.35 -10.88 -1.52
C THR A 186 4.63 -12.22 -1.44
N ILE A 187 4.43 -12.69 -0.22
CA ILE A 187 3.62 -13.87 0.11
C ILE A 187 2.44 -13.41 0.95
N LYS A 188 1.23 -13.61 0.46
CA LYS A 188 0.02 -13.34 1.24
C LYS A 188 0.01 -14.16 2.51
N GLY A 189 -0.20 -13.50 3.68
CA GLY A 189 -0.24 -14.18 4.98
C GLY A 189 1.13 -14.61 5.52
N LYS A 190 2.24 -14.04 5.01
CA LYS A 190 3.62 -14.36 5.41
C LYS A 190 3.80 -14.43 6.92
N GLY A 191 4.42 -15.50 7.38
CA GLY A 191 4.72 -15.74 8.80
C GLY A 191 3.64 -16.52 9.56
N VAL A 192 2.48 -16.80 8.92
CA VAL A 192 1.40 -17.59 9.52
C VAL A 192 1.12 -18.81 8.63
N SER A 193 1.50 -19.98 9.08
CA SER A 193 1.56 -21.22 8.28
C SER A 193 0.25 -21.57 7.58
N PHE A 194 -0.89 -21.38 8.25
CA PHE A 194 -2.22 -21.69 7.70
C PHE A 194 -2.81 -20.56 6.85
N MET A 195 -2.15 -19.39 6.80
CA MET A 195 -2.59 -18.23 5.97
C MET A 195 -1.73 -18.05 4.71
N GLU A 196 -0.47 -18.52 4.72
CA GLU A 196 0.43 -18.33 3.59
C GLU A 196 -0.15 -18.88 2.29
N ASN A 197 -0.18 -18.03 1.26
CA ASN A 197 -0.69 -18.36 -0.08
C ASN A 197 -2.14 -18.90 -0.11
N GLN A 198 -2.97 -18.55 0.88
CA GLN A 198 -4.35 -19.00 0.95
C GLN A 198 -5.32 -17.87 0.58
N VAL A 199 -6.05 -18.03 -0.53
CA VAL A 199 -7.07 -17.10 -1.01
C VAL A 199 -8.18 -16.89 0.01
N SER A 200 -8.58 -17.96 0.73
CA SER A 200 -9.67 -17.96 1.71
C SER A 200 -9.50 -16.91 2.84
N TRP A 201 -8.27 -16.48 3.09
CA TRP A 201 -7.97 -15.45 4.09
C TRP A 201 -8.06 -14.01 3.56
N HIS A 202 -8.53 -13.83 2.34
CA HIS A 202 -8.68 -12.47 1.79
C HIS A 202 -9.70 -11.62 2.56
N GLY A 203 -10.74 -12.22 3.08
CA GLY A 203 -11.81 -11.49 3.79
C GLY A 203 -12.29 -12.16 5.07
N SER A 204 -11.54 -13.13 5.59
CA SER A 204 -11.86 -13.89 6.79
C SER A 204 -11.06 -13.41 7.99
N ALA A 205 -11.67 -13.41 9.18
CA ALA A 205 -10.98 -13.20 10.43
C ALA A 205 -10.63 -14.57 11.07
N PRO A 206 -9.47 -14.71 11.71
CA PRO A 206 -9.16 -15.92 12.48
C PRO A 206 -10.09 -16.03 13.71
N ASN A 207 -10.41 -17.26 14.10
CA ASN A 207 -11.02 -17.52 15.40
C ASN A 207 -9.96 -17.41 16.52
N ASP A 208 -10.36 -17.56 17.79
CA ASP A 208 -9.49 -17.36 18.94
C ASP A 208 -8.29 -18.34 18.95
N GLU A 209 -8.51 -19.60 18.57
CA GLU A 209 -7.46 -20.62 18.51
C GLU A 209 -6.46 -20.31 17.37
N GLN A 210 -6.97 -19.95 16.21
CA GLN A 210 -6.16 -19.53 15.06
C GLN A 210 -5.39 -18.23 15.34
N CYS A 211 -6.03 -17.29 16.04
CA CYS A 211 -5.36 -16.05 16.45
C CYS A 211 -4.18 -16.35 17.39
N LYS A 212 -4.38 -17.23 18.39
CA LYS A 212 -3.32 -17.65 19.29
C LYS A 212 -2.17 -18.34 18.55
N GLN A 213 -2.48 -19.28 17.66
CA GLN A 213 -1.47 -19.95 16.84
C GLN A 213 -0.69 -18.94 15.97
N ALA A 214 -1.38 -18.00 15.31
CA ALA A 214 -0.74 -16.99 14.47
C ALA A 214 0.23 -16.12 15.27
N LEU A 215 -0.14 -15.72 16.50
CA LEU A 215 0.73 -14.93 17.37
C LEU A 215 1.97 -15.72 17.79
N GLU A 216 1.82 -17.01 18.17
CA GLU A 216 2.93 -17.89 18.53
C GLU A 216 3.90 -18.14 17.35
N GLU A 217 3.40 -18.19 16.12
CA GLU A 217 4.23 -18.33 14.92
C GLU A 217 4.98 -17.02 14.60
N LEU A 218 4.32 -15.87 14.71
CA LEU A 218 4.93 -14.57 14.45
C LEU A 218 6.00 -14.19 15.47
N GLU A 219 5.86 -14.58 16.74
CA GLU A 219 6.89 -14.36 17.76
C GLU A 219 8.21 -15.07 17.39
N LYS A 220 8.15 -16.27 16.82
CA LYS A 220 9.33 -17.04 16.39
C LYS A 220 10.03 -16.47 15.16
N VAL A 221 9.33 -15.69 14.34
CA VAL A 221 9.93 -15.06 13.14
C VAL A 221 10.70 -13.78 13.52
N GLY A 222 10.43 -13.20 14.70
CA GLY A 222 11.09 -11.99 15.20
C GLY A 222 12.39 -12.26 15.99
N GLU A 223 12.73 -13.52 16.23
CA GLU A 223 14.00 -13.95 16.84
C GLU A 223 15.05 -14.25 15.74
#